data_0205cc422ead84dc75f8528f02d522ee
#
_entry.id   0205cc422ead84dc75f8528f02d522ee
#
_cell.length_a   1.000
_cell.length_b   1.000
_cell.length_c   1.000
_cell.angle_alpha   90.00
_cell.angle_beta   90.00
_cell.angle_gamma   90.00
#
_symmetry.space_group_name_H-M   'P 1'
#
loop_
_entity.id
_entity.type
_entity.pdbx_description
1 polymer ?
#
loop_
_entity_poly.entity_id
_entity_poly.type
_entity_poly.pdbx_seq_one_letter_code
_entity_poly.pdbx_strand_id
1 'polypeptide(L)'
;MLCFETILPREPYLCALEAIPDGTELSSLLFIDIETTGLSPSSAQIYLIGALCFPEAGPAVLRQWFAASLSEEQELLRSFFDFAAPFRTLVHFNGDRFDLPFLSACSKQYHLPYPLDRKDSLDFYASVAPFRSLFASQKLTQRALEQRLQLTRKDPYSGAELIDRYRSWLTTKDEDLLQNLLGHNAADVSLLPQLFPLLRIPAFFRGLFVNTRISERNEDFCITAESAVSL
;
A
#
# COMPACT_ATOMS: atom_id res chain seq x y z
N MET A 1 10.21 19.52 -9.31
CA MET A 1 9.40 18.54 -8.56
C MET A 1 8.48 19.30 -7.61
N LEU A 2 7.21 18.87 -7.49
CA LEU A 2 6.26 19.37 -6.51
C LEU A 2 6.19 18.40 -5.33
N CYS A 3 6.05 18.92 -4.12
CA CYS A 3 5.88 18.13 -2.92
C CYS A 3 4.64 18.64 -2.17
N PHE A 4 3.73 17.73 -1.86
CA PHE A 4 2.49 18.02 -1.16
C PHE A 4 2.50 17.30 0.20
N GLU A 5 1.99 17.96 1.22
CA GLU A 5 1.79 17.37 2.53
C GLU A 5 0.37 17.60 2.98
N THR A 6 -0.30 16.54 3.38
CA THR A 6 -1.68 16.56 3.86
C THR A 6 -1.73 15.95 5.26
N ILE A 7 -2.30 16.69 6.19
CA ILE A 7 -2.51 16.24 7.56
C ILE A 7 -3.86 15.53 7.62
N LEU A 8 -3.85 14.26 8.02
CA LEU A 8 -5.04 13.43 8.11
C LEU A 8 -5.38 13.13 9.57
N PRO A 9 -6.66 13.19 9.96
CA PRO A 9 -7.07 12.81 11.30
C PRO A 9 -6.73 11.34 11.56
N ARG A 10 -6.37 11.00 12.80
CA ARG A 10 -5.96 9.64 13.18
C ARG A 10 -7.14 8.73 13.49
N GLU A 11 -8.26 9.30 13.87
CA GLU A 11 -9.45 8.58 14.33
C GLU A 11 -9.98 7.54 13.33
N PRO A 12 -10.03 7.79 12.00
CA PRO A 12 -10.51 6.80 11.04
C PRO A 12 -9.68 5.50 10.98
N TYR A 13 -8.45 5.55 11.49
CA TYR A 13 -7.52 4.41 11.45
C TYR A 13 -7.53 3.57 12.73
N LEU A 14 -8.02 4.09 13.86
CA LEU A 14 -7.83 3.49 15.18
C LEU A 14 -8.26 2.02 15.24
N CYS A 15 -9.47 1.71 14.77
CA CYS A 15 -9.98 0.34 14.75
C CYS A 15 -9.11 -0.63 13.92
N ALA A 16 -8.63 -0.17 12.78
CA ALA A 16 -7.80 -1.00 11.90
C ALA A 16 -6.39 -1.19 12.48
N LEU A 17 -5.86 -0.17 13.13
CA LEU A 17 -4.53 -0.20 13.75
C LEU A 17 -4.44 -1.15 14.96
N GLU A 18 -5.57 -1.51 15.58
CA GLU A 18 -5.62 -2.58 16.60
C GLU A 18 -5.24 -3.96 16.05
N ALA A 19 -5.30 -4.13 14.73
CA ALA A 19 -4.93 -5.38 14.06
C ALA A 19 -3.46 -5.39 13.57
N ILE A 20 -2.67 -4.41 13.94
CA ILE A 20 -1.21 -4.42 13.69
C ILE A 20 -0.60 -5.60 14.46
N PRO A 21 0.32 -6.37 13.83
CA PRO A 21 1.00 -7.47 14.51
C PRO A 21 1.73 -7.00 15.78
N ASP A 22 1.65 -7.83 16.83
CA ASP A 22 2.29 -7.54 18.12
C ASP A 22 3.78 -7.22 17.96
N GLY A 23 4.26 -6.24 18.71
CA GLY A 23 5.66 -5.80 18.67
C GLY A 23 6.02 -4.89 17.50
N THR A 24 5.03 -4.50 16.66
CA THR A 24 5.24 -3.54 15.58
C THR A 24 4.95 -2.11 16.06
N GLU A 25 5.92 -1.24 15.97
CA GLU A 25 5.76 0.18 16.29
C GLU A 25 5.15 0.92 15.09
N LEU A 26 3.97 1.53 15.26
CA LEU A 26 3.28 2.25 14.21
C LEU A 26 4.13 3.37 13.59
N SER A 27 4.91 4.08 14.40
CA SER A 27 5.81 5.15 13.95
C SER A 27 6.98 4.65 13.08
N SER A 28 7.26 3.35 13.10
CA SER A 28 8.28 2.72 12.26
C SER A 28 7.77 2.28 10.90
N LEU A 29 6.46 2.35 10.66
CA LEU A 29 5.82 1.96 9.41
C LEU A 29 5.75 3.13 8.43
N LEU A 30 6.07 2.86 7.16
CA LEU A 30 5.85 3.76 6.04
C LEU A 30 4.95 3.07 5.01
N PHE A 31 3.75 3.59 4.83
CA PHE A 31 2.81 3.12 3.81
C PHE A 31 3.14 3.82 2.50
N ILE A 32 3.32 3.07 1.42
CA ILE A 32 3.76 3.62 0.15
C ILE A 32 2.95 3.09 -1.03
N ASP A 33 2.89 3.90 -2.08
CA ASP A 33 2.38 3.54 -3.40
C ASP A 33 3.04 4.44 -4.45
N ILE A 34 3.30 3.91 -5.67
CA ILE A 34 3.91 4.67 -6.76
C ILE A 34 3.03 4.67 -8.01
N GLU A 35 3.10 5.78 -8.75
CA GLU A 35 2.49 5.91 -10.07
C GLU A 35 3.56 6.05 -11.15
N THR A 36 3.39 5.31 -12.23
CA THR A 36 4.38 5.22 -13.30
C THR A 36 3.76 5.47 -14.67
N THR A 37 4.56 5.88 -15.64
CA THR A 37 4.11 6.08 -17.03
C THR A 37 3.95 4.78 -17.82
N GLY A 38 4.19 3.63 -17.18
CA GLY A 38 4.06 2.29 -17.77
C GLY A 38 4.57 1.21 -16.83
N LEU A 39 4.51 -0.05 -17.24
CA LEU A 39 4.75 -1.20 -16.37
C LEU A 39 6.22 -1.63 -16.24
N SER A 40 7.11 -1.13 -17.08
CA SER A 40 8.52 -1.57 -17.09
C SER A 40 9.46 -0.41 -16.77
N PRO A 41 10.33 -0.55 -15.76
CA PRO A 41 11.28 0.51 -15.39
C PRO A 41 12.33 0.80 -16.47
N SER A 42 12.48 -0.08 -17.47
CA SER A 42 13.40 0.17 -18.60
C SER A 42 12.81 1.14 -19.66
N SER A 43 11.51 1.39 -19.64
CA SER A 43 10.81 2.21 -20.64
C SER A 43 9.80 3.18 -20.06
N ALA A 44 9.63 3.16 -18.74
CA ALA A 44 8.69 4.01 -18.03
C ALA A 44 9.37 4.70 -16.86
N GLN A 45 8.76 5.76 -16.35
CA GLN A 45 9.27 6.60 -15.27
C GLN A 45 8.24 6.71 -14.14
N ILE A 46 8.73 6.92 -12.93
CA ILE A 46 7.89 7.23 -11.77
C ILE A 46 7.57 8.72 -11.83
N TYR A 47 6.29 9.06 -11.82
CA TYR A 47 5.87 10.46 -11.80
C TYR A 47 5.23 10.89 -10.48
N LEU A 48 4.83 9.94 -9.64
CA LEU A 48 4.23 10.25 -8.34
C LEU A 48 4.60 9.14 -7.35
N ILE A 49 5.01 9.54 -6.16
CA ILE A 49 5.16 8.64 -5.01
C ILE A 49 4.31 9.20 -3.89
N GLY A 50 3.47 8.37 -3.30
CA GLY A 50 2.74 8.66 -2.07
C GLY A 50 3.33 7.92 -0.89
N ALA A 51 3.39 8.58 0.26
CA ALA A 51 3.79 7.96 1.51
C ALA A 51 2.96 8.49 2.69
N LEU A 52 2.45 7.58 3.51
CA LEU A 52 1.74 7.90 4.75
C LEU A 52 2.51 7.36 5.93
N CYS A 53 2.64 8.17 6.96
CA CYS A 53 3.23 7.76 8.24
C CYS A 53 2.40 8.27 9.42
N PHE A 54 2.64 7.64 10.57
CA PHE A 54 1.99 7.98 11.83
C PHE A 54 3.08 8.37 12.84
N PRO A 55 3.33 9.67 13.06
CA PRO A 55 4.22 10.12 14.13
C PRO A 55 3.80 9.54 15.49
N GLU A 56 4.72 9.44 16.46
CA GLU A 56 4.40 8.94 17.81
C GLU A 56 3.21 9.70 18.44
N ALA A 57 3.15 11.00 18.22
CA ALA A 57 2.06 11.85 18.65
C ALA A 57 1.52 12.70 17.50
N GLY A 58 0.20 12.95 17.50
CA GLY A 58 -0.44 13.81 16.53
C GLY A 58 -1.11 13.06 15.37
N PRO A 59 -1.49 13.77 14.32
CA PRO A 59 -2.21 13.25 13.16
C PRO A 59 -1.31 12.39 12.27
N ALA A 60 -1.92 11.66 11.34
CA ALA A 60 -1.20 11.00 10.26
C ALA A 60 -0.74 12.03 9.22
N VAL A 61 0.40 11.77 8.59
CA VAL A 61 0.99 12.65 7.58
C VAL A 61 1.09 11.91 6.27
N LEU A 62 0.33 12.36 5.27
CA LEU A 62 0.45 11.93 3.89
C LEU A 62 1.35 12.91 3.15
N ARG A 63 2.41 12.40 2.54
CA ARG A 63 3.31 13.16 1.69
C ARG A 63 3.33 12.59 0.29
N GLN A 64 3.30 13.47 -0.71
CA GLN A 64 3.31 13.10 -2.12
C GLN A 64 4.38 13.88 -2.86
N TRP A 65 5.20 13.18 -3.64
CA TRP A 65 6.21 13.75 -4.53
C TRP A 65 5.76 13.56 -5.96
N PHE A 66 5.61 14.66 -6.68
CA PHE A 66 5.07 14.68 -8.03
C PHE A 66 6.08 15.30 -9.00
N ALA A 67 6.42 14.59 -10.07
CA ALA A 67 7.28 15.05 -11.14
C ALA A 67 6.50 15.96 -12.09
N ALA A 68 6.79 17.26 -12.09
CA ALA A 68 6.18 18.22 -12.99
C ALA A 68 6.73 18.13 -14.42
N SER A 69 7.81 17.38 -14.59
CA SER A 69 8.37 16.95 -15.88
C SER A 69 9.05 15.60 -15.71
N LEU A 70 9.21 14.85 -16.79
CA LEU A 70 9.88 13.54 -16.75
C LEU A 70 11.35 13.64 -16.31
N SER A 71 11.99 14.79 -16.48
CA SER A 71 13.38 15.03 -16.03
C SER A 71 13.53 15.16 -14.52
N GLU A 72 12.45 15.27 -13.78
CA GLU A 72 12.47 15.45 -12.32
C GLU A 72 12.42 14.13 -11.53
N GLU A 73 12.34 12.96 -12.20
CA GLU A 73 12.27 11.65 -11.55
C GLU A 73 13.45 11.41 -10.60
N GLN A 74 14.67 11.79 -10.98
CA GLN A 74 15.84 11.62 -10.12
C GLN A 74 15.73 12.42 -8.82
N GLU A 75 15.27 13.66 -8.88
CA GLU A 75 15.06 14.51 -7.72
C GLU A 75 13.94 13.97 -6.81
N LEU A 76 12.84 13.52 -7.43
CA LEU A 76 11.71 12.89 -6.76
C LEU A 76 12.17 11.66 -5.96
N LEU A 77 12.92 10.76 -6.59
CA LEU A 77 13.46 9.56 -5.94
C LEU A 77 14.38 9.91 -4.77
N ARG A 78 15.30 10.86 -4.96
CA ARG A 78 16.22 11.30 -3.89
C ARG A 78 15.44 11.80 -2.68
N SER A 79 14.48 12.70 -2.89
CA SER A 79 13.68 13.28 -1.81
C SER A 79 12.84 12.22 -1.09
N PHE A 80 12.26 11.27 -1.83
CA PHE A 80 11.53 10.15 -1.26
C PHE A 80 12.46 9.23 -0.44
N PHE A 81 13.64 8.87 -0.96
CA PHE A 81 14.59 7.99 -0.25
C PHE A 81 15.10 8.62 1.04
N ASP A 82 15.39 9.91 1.03
CA ASP A 82 15.79 10.65 2.24
C ASP A 82 14.66 10.62 3.29
N PHE A 83 13.42 10.81 2.86
CA PHE A 83 12.26 10.72 3.73
C PHE A 83 12.03 9.30 4.27
N ALA A 84 12.16 8.29 3.42
CA ALA A 84 11.93 6.90 3.78
C ALA A 84 13.02 6.31 4.69
N ALA A 85 14.22 6.91 4.71
CA ALA A 85 15.39 6.37 5.40
C ALA A 85 15.16 5.97 6.87
N PRO A 86 14.49 6.75 7.73
CA PRO A 86 14.32 6.43 9.15
C PRO A 86 13.32 5.31 9.44
N PHE A 87 12.43 5.00 8.52
CA PHE A 87 11.40 3.98 8.73
C PHE A 87 11.98 2.57 8.64
N ARG A 88 11.43 1.63 9.40
CA ARG A 88 11.88 0.25 9.44
C ARG A 88 11.16 -0.64 8.44
N THR A 89 9.84 -0.49 8.33
CA THR A 89 8.98 -1.37 7.54
C THR A 89 8.23 -0.59 6.47
N LEU A 90 8.28 -1.08 5.24
CA LEU A 90 7.44 -0.58 4.15
C LEU A 90 6.16 -1.39 4.09
N VAL A 91 5.03 -0.70 4.04
CA VAL A 91 3.70 -1.29 3.93
C VAL A 91 3.09 -0.89 2.59
N HIS A 92 2.65 -1.86 1.81
CA HIS A 92 2.16 -1.62 0.45
C HIS A 92 1.20 -2.72 -0.01
N PHE A 93 0.65 -2.56 -1.21
CA PHE A 93 -0.20 -3.54 -1.85
C PHE A 93 0.44 -4.06 -3.16
N ASN A 94 0.89 -5.31 -3.18
CA ASN A 94 1.61 -5.95 -4.30
C ASN A 94 2.94 -5.26 -4.69
N GLY A 95 3.49 -4.45 -3.78
CA GLY A 95 4.70 -3.67 -4.02
C GLY A 95 5.97 -4.51 -4.12
N ASP A 96 6.00 -5.70 -3.51
CA ASP A 96 7.13 -6.64 -3.67
C ASP A 96 7.33 -7.05 -5.14
N ARG A 97 6.27 -7.00 -5.95
CA ARG A 97 6.30 -7.37 -7.37
C ARG A 97 6.36 -6.19 -8.31
N PHE A 98 6.03 -4.99 -7.86
CA PHE A 98 5.97 -3.81 -8.71
C PHE A 98 6.74 -2.62 -8.13
N ASP A 99 6.29 -2.02 -7.05
CA ASP A 99 6.82 -0.77 -6.50
C ASP A 99 8.31 -0.86 -6.13
N LEU A 100 8.67 -1.85 -5.32
CA LEU A 100 10.04 -2.00 -4.83
C LEU A 100 11.03 -2.36 -5.93
N PRO A 101 10.75 -3.31 -6.84
CA PRO A 101 11.59 -3.56 -8.01
C PRO A 101 11.72 -2.34 -8.94
N PHE A 102 10.64 -1.57 -9.12
CA PHE A 102 10.68 -0.36 -9.95
C PHE A 102 11.57 0.70 -9.31
N LEU A 103 11.37 1.01 -8.03
CA LEU A 103 12.20 1.94 -7.26
C LEU A 103 13.68 1.52 -7.26
N SER A 104 13.96 0.22 -7.09
CA SER A 104 15.33 -0.32 -7.14
C SER A 104 15.97 -0.14 -8.53
N ALA A 105 15.22 -0.39 -9.60
CA ALA A 105 15.72 -0.22 -10.96
C ALA A 105 16.05 1.25 -11.27
N CYS A 106 15.14 2.16 -10.91
CA CYS A 106 15.36 3.61 -11.09
C CYS A 106 16.52 4.12 -10.23
N SER A 107 16.67 3.65 -8.99
CA SER A 107 17.81 3.97 -8.13
C SER A 107 19.13 3.61 -8.81
N LYS A 108 19.24 2.41 -9.40
CA LYS A 108 20.43 1.97 -10.14
C LYS A 108 20.67 2.81 -11.39
N GLN A 109 19.61 3.12 -12.15
CA GLN A 109 19.70 3.97 -13.34
C GLN A 109 20.28 5.34 -13.04
N TYR A 110 19.89 5.97 -11.92
CA TYR A 110 20.34 7.30 -11.51
C TYR A 110 21.54 7.28 -10.55
N HIS A 111 22.11 6.10 -10.28
CA HIS A 111 23.24 5.93 -9.33
C HIS A 111 22.94 6.52 -7.94
N LEU A 112 21.68 6.37 -7.48
CA LEU A 112 21.27 6.82 -6.16
C LEU A 112 21.48 5.73 -5.11
N PRO A 113 21.79 6.07 -3.85
CA PRO A 113 21.67 5.13 -2.75
C PRO A 113 20.25 4.57 -2.66
N TYR A 114 20.12 3.28 -2.38
CA TYR A 114 18.82 2.63 -2.21
C TYR A 114 18.62 2.22 -0.73
N PRO A 115 18.02 3.07 0.09
CA PRO A 115 17.89 2.82 1.52
C PRO A 115 16.84 1.76 1.86
N LEU A 116 16.08 1.27 0.86
CA LEU A 116 14.97 0.37 1.07
C LEU A 116 15.37 -1.12 1.13
N ASP A 117 16.58 -1.48 0.66
CA ASP A 117 17.07 -2.87 0.60
C ASP A 117 17.05 -3.63 1.95
N ARG A 118 17.17 -2.89 3.06
CA ARG A 118 17.28 -3.49 4.41
C ARG A 118 16.02 -3.30 5.23
N LYS A 119 14.95 -2.82 4.61
CA LYS A 119 13.67 -2.62 5.29
C LYS A 119 12.85 -3.89 5.24
N ASP A 120 12.09 -4.10 6.31
CA ASP A 120 11.06 -5.13 6.30
C ASP A 120 9.97 -4.73 5.31
N SER A 121 9.42 -5.73 4.60
CA SER A 121 8.30 -5.54 3.68
C SER A 121 7.05 -6.19 4.23
N LEU A 122 5.95 -5.44 4.30
CA LEU A 122 4.62 -5.93 4.58
C LEU A 122 3.74 -5.70 3.36
N ASP A 123 3.61 -6.75 2.54
CA ASP A 123 2.77 -6.75 1.34
C ASP A 123 1.39 -7.35 1.66
N PHE A 124 0.35 -6.52 1.64
CA PHE A 124 -1.03 -6.98 1.88
C PHE A 124 -1.48 -8.01 0.85
N TYR A 125 -1.13 -7.82 -0.43
CA TYR A 125 -1.48 -8.80 -1.47
C TYR A 125 -0.82 -10.16 -1.20
N ALA A 126 0.48 -10.18 -0.95
CA ALA A 126 1.21 -11.42 -0.66
C ALA A 126 0.67 -12.11 0.60
N SER A 127 0.27 -11.34 1.60
CA SER A 127 -0.28 -11.85 2.86
C SER A 127 -1.64 -12.55 2.67
N VAL A 128 -2.52 -12.03 1.82
CA VAL A 128 -3.88 -12.56 1.64
C VAL A 128 -4.04 -13.50 0.43
N ALA A 129 -3.14 -13.45 -0.53
CA ALA A 129 -3.23 -14.23 -1.77
C ALA A 129 -3.32 -15.77 -1.56
N PRO A 130 -2.63 -16.38 -0.57
CA PRO A 130 -2.79 -17.79 -0.26
C PRO A 130 -4.23 -18.18 0.16
N PHE A 131 -4.98 -17.22 0.68
CA PHE A 131 -6.35 -17.41 1.20
C PHE A 131 -7.43 -16.91 0.22
N ARG A 132 -7.09 -16.79 -1.06
CA ARG A 132 -7.98 -16.27 -2.12
C ARG A 132 -9.35 -16.92 -2.14
N SER A 133 -9.44 -18.23 -1.86
CA SER A 133 -10.70 -18.98 -1.84
C SER A 133 -11.69 -18.49 -0.78
N LEU A 134 -11.24 -17.80 0.26
CA LEU A 134 -12.09 -17.21 1.30
C LEU A 134 -12.75 -15.89 0.85
N PHE A 135 -12.27 -15.31 -0.26
CA PHE A 135 -12.84 -14.10 -0.81
C PHE A 135 -13.79 -14.44 -1.96
N ALA A 136 -15.03 -14.00 -1.88
CA ALA A 136 -16.06 -14.26 -2.89
C ALA A 136 -15.71 -13.72 -4.29
N SER A 137 -14.83 -12.71 -4.36
CA SER A 137 -14.28 -12.20 -5.61
C SER A 137 -12.96 -12.88 -5.93
N GLN A 138 -12.81 -13.42 -7.15
CA GLN A 138 -11.55 -13.98 -7.62
C GLN A 138 -10.44 -12.92 -7.81
N LYS A 139 -10.80 -11.63 -7.83
CA LYS A 139 -9.85 -10.52 -7.98
C LYS A 139 -9.46 -10.00 -6.61
N LEU A 140 -8.19 -10.20 -6.25
CA LEU A 140 -7.58 -9.60 -5.06
C LEU A 140 -6.89 -8.30 -5.45
N THR A 141 -7.67 -7.28 -5.83
CA THR A 141 -7.16 -5.91 -5.96
C THR A 141 -7.36 -5.17 -4.63
N GLN A 142 -6.58 -4.14 -4.40
CA GLN A 142 -6.76 -3.30 -3.21
C GLN A 142 -8.21 -2.80 -3.10
N ARG A 143 -8.78 -2.27 -4.19
CA ARG A 143 -10.19 -1.82 -4.24
C ARG A 143 -11.20 -2.92 -3.88
N ALA A 144 -10.98 -4.15 -4.33
CA ALA A 144 -11.89 -5.25 -3.99
C ALA A 144 -11.85 -5.58 -2.49
N LEU A 145 -10.67 -5.49 -1.87
CA LEU A 145 -10.51 -5.69 -0.43
C LEU A 145 -11.08 -4.51 0.37
N GLU A 146 -10.87 -3.28 -0.09
CA GLU A 146 -11.50 -2.08 0.48
C GLU A 146 -13.02 -2.20 0.50
N GLN A 147 -13.63 -2.60 -0.62
CA GLN A 147 -15.08 -2.80 -0.72
C GLN A 147 -15.57 -3.88 0.25
N ARG A 148 -14.80 -4.94 0.44
CA ARG A 148 -15.14 -6.00 1.40
C ARG A 148 -15.11 -5.50 2.84
N LEU A 149 -14.21 -4.61 3.15
CA LEU A 149 -14.13 -3.92 4.45
C LEU A 149 -15.09 -2.72 4.55
N GLN A 150 -15.94 -2.51 3.54
CA GLN A 150 -16.89 -1.40 3.45
C GLN A 150 -16.22 -0.01 3.52
N LEU A 151 -14.97 0.08 3.07
CA LEU A 151 -14.25 1.33 3.01
C LEU A 151 -14.76 2.17 1.84
N THR A 152 -14.91 3.47 2.07
CA THR A 152 -15.37 4.40 1.04
C THR A 152 -14.17 5.01 0.31
N ARG A 153 -14.06 4.71 -0.99
CA ARG A 153 -13.11 5.35 -1.90
C ARG A 153 -13.85 6.36 -2.75
N LYS A 154 -13.35 7.59 -2.80
CA LYS A 154 -13.93 8.68 -3.61
C LYS A 154 -13.39 8.71 -5.04
N ASP A 155 -12.18 8.18 -5.24
CA ASP A 155 -11.52 8.16 -6.53
C ASP A 155 -12.12 7.09 -7.46
N PRO A 156 -12.57 7.46 -8.68
CA PRO A 156 -13.19 6.52 -9.62
C PRO A 156 -12.20 5.91 -10.63
N TYR A 157 -10.97 6.46 -10.75
CA TYR A 157 -10.05 6.15 -11.84
C TYR A 157 -9.29 4.85 -11.64
N SER A 158 -8.87 4.22 -12.74
CA SER A 158 -7.94 3.11 -12.78
C SER A 158 -6.51 3.61 -13.07
N GLY A 159 -5.49 2.84 -12.68
CA GLY A 159 -4.10 3.21 -12.95
C GLY A 159 -3.80 3.43 -14.45
N ALA A 160 -4.47 2.70 -15.37
CA ALA A 160 -4.30 2.92 -16.81
C ALA A 160 -4.80 4.31 -17.26
N GLU A 161 -5.94 4.76 -16.72
CA GLU A 161 -6.49 6.08 -17.02
C GLU A 161 -5.61 7.21 -16.47
N LEU A 162 -4.86 6.96 -15.39
CA LEU A 162 -3.96 7.94 -14.80
C LEU A 162 -2.75 8.23 -15.67
N ILE A 163 -2.24 7.23 -16.38
CA ILE A 163 -1.12 7.43 -17.34
C ILE A 163 -1.51 8.47 -18.40
N ASP A 164 -2.71 8.34 -18.97
CA ASP A 164 -3.18 9.28 -19.99
C ASP A 164 -3.48 10.67 -19.40
N ARG A 165 -3.99 10.71 -18.14
CA ARG A 165 -4.19 11.98 -17.41
C ARG A 165 -2.87 12.68 -17.13
N TYR A 166 -1.84 11.95 -16.72
CA TYR A 166 -0.52 12.54 -16.50
C TYR A 166 0.08 13.08 -17.80
N ARG A 167 -0.02 12.35 -18.92
CA ARG A 167 0.42 12.83 -20.23
C ARG A 167 -0.31 14.10 -20.65
N SER A 168 -1.62 14.15 -20.44
CA SER A 168 -2.42 15.33 -20.72
C SER A 168 -1.99 16.51 -19.82
N TRP A 169 -1.79 16.23 -18.53
CA TRP A 169 -1.32 17.24 -17.57
C TRP A 169 0.04 17.82 -17.93
N LEU A 170 0.97 17.01 -18.41
CA LEU A 170 2.30 17.50 -18.85
C LEU A 170 2.18 18.60 -19.90
N THR A 171 1.16 18.57 -20.75
CA THR A 171 0.93 19.52 -21.81
C THR A 171 0.08 20.71 -21.38
N THR A 172 -1.00 20.43 -20.63
CA THR A 172 -2.03 21.43 -20.31
C THR A 172 -1.76 22.15 -18.99
N LYS A 173 -1.09 21.47 -18.05
CA LYS A 173 -0.96 21.90 -16.64
C LYS A 173 -2.29 22.17 -15.96
N ASP A 174 -3.32 21.44 -16.37
CA ASP A 174 -4.68 21.52 -15.85
C ASP A 174 -4.71 21.07 -14.38
N GLU A 175 -5.27 21.94 -13.52
CA GLU A 175 -5.33 21.69 -12.07
C GLU A 175 -6.24 20.52 -11.71
N ASP A 176 -7.36 20.33 -12.42
CA ASP A 176 -8.28 19.22 -12.16
C ASP A 176 -7.60 17.86 -12.47
N LEU A 177 -6.79 17.81 -13.52
CA LEU A 177 -5.99 16.61 -13.81
C LEU A 177 -4.98 16.34 -12.71
N LEU A 178 -4.30 17.35 -12.19
CA LEU A 178 -3.38 17.22 -11.06
C LEU A 178 -4.10 16.68 -9.82
N GLN A 179 -5.24 17.28 -9.47
CA GLN A 179 -6.02 16.84 -8.32
C GLN A 179 -6.52 15.39 -8.47
N ASN A 180 -6.87 14.96 -9.69
CA ASN A 180 -7.22 13.57 -9.95
C ASN A 180 -6.06 12.61 -9.73
N LEU A 181 -4.85 12.95 -10.19
CA LEU A 181 -3.63 12.16 -10.01
C LEU A 181 -3.25 12.05 -8.53
N LEU A 182 -3.19 13.17 -7.84
CA LEU A 182 -2.89 13.21 -6.41
C LEU A 182 -3.96 12.50 -5.59
N GLY A 183 -5.24 12.69 -5.92
CA GLY A 183 -6.36 12.09 -5.21
C GLY A 183 -6.39 10.56 -5.31
N HIS A 184 -6.02 10.00 -6.47
CA HIS A 184 -5.92 8.55 -6.66
C HIS A 184 -4.84 7.95 -5.75
N ASN A 185 -3.61 8.41 -5.89
CA ASN A 185 -2.48 7.94 -5.10
C ASN A 185 -2.71 8.20 -3.59
N ALA A 186 -3.29 9.35 -3.22
CA ALA A 186 -3.68 9.62 -1.83
C ALA A 186 -4.68 8.58 -1.30
N ALA A 187 -5.65 8.15 -2.12
CA ALA A 187 -6.60 7.12 -1.75
C ALA A 187 -5.91 5.75 -1.59
N ASP A 188 -5.02 5.37 -2.53
CA ASP A 188 -4.28 4.11 -2.46
C ASP A 188 -3.45 4.03 -1.18
N VAL A 189 -2.71 5.08 -0.85
CA VAL A 189 -1.85 5.09 0.35
C VAL A 189 -2.66 5.23 1.64
N SER A 190 -3.67 6.12 1.68
CA SER A 190 -4.42 6.39 2.93
C SER A 190 -5.36 5.26 3.33
N LEU A 191 -5.76 4.40 2.41
CA LEU A 191 -6.59 3.24 2.73
C LEU A 191 -5.77 1.99 3.12
N LEU A 192 -4.46 1.93 2.84
CA LEU A 192 -3.60 0.81 3.24
C LEU A 192 -3.67 0.49 4.74
N PRO A 193 -3.58 1.45 5.68
CA PRO A 193 -3.67 1.12 7.11
C PRO A 193 -4.99 0.46 7.49
N GLN A 194 -6.07 0.73 6.77
CA GLN A 194 -7.38 0.15 7.04
C GLN A 194 -7.50 -1.30 6.57
N LEU A 195 -6.49 -1.84 5.88
CA LEU A 195 -6.41 -3.25 5.48
C LEU A 195 -5.83 -4.16 6.56
N PHE A 196 -5.28 -3.65 7.67
CA PHE A 196 -4.70 -4.47 8.74
C PHE A 196 -5.64 -5.58 9.25
N PRO A 197 -6.97 -5.39 9.40
CA PRO A 197 -7.86 -6.47 9.82
C PRO A 197 -7.79 -7.71 8.94
N LEU A 198 -7.39 -7.59 7.66
CA LEU A 198 -7.21 -8.73 6.75
C LEU A 198 -6.05 -9.64 7.17
N LEU A 199 -5.06 -9.13 7.90
CA LEU A 199 -3.92 -9.92 8.41
C LEU A 199 -4.34 -10.89 9.52
N ARG A 200 -5.52 -10.73 10.09
CA ARG A 200 -6.11 -11.72 11.01
C ARG A 200 -6.36 -13.06 10.32
N ILE A 201 -6.64 -13.07 9.01
CA ILE A 201 -6.86 -14.29 8.24
C ILE A 201 -5.60 -15.17 8.24
N PRO A 202 -4.43 -14.74 7.74
CA PRO A 202 -3.22 -15.54 7.83
C PRO A 202 -2.80 -15.83 9.27
N ALA A 203 -3.01 -14.92 10.21
CA ALA A 203 -2.72 -15.14 11.61
C ALA A 203 -3.58 -16.28 12.19
N PHE A 204 -4.88 -16.28 11.88
CA PHE A 204 -5.80 -17.36 12.27
C PHE A 204 -5.32 -18.72 11.74
N PHE A 205 -4.99 -18.83 10.44
CA PHE A 205 -4.56 -20.10 9.85
C PHE A 205 -3.15 -20.55 10.23
N ARG A 206 -2.29 -19.64 10.69
CA ARG A 206 -0.98 -19.96 11.29
C ARG A 206 -1.04 -20.16 12.79
N GLY A 207 -2.14 -19.79 13.42
CA GLY A 207 -2.35 -19.86 14.85
C GLY A 207 -2.38 -21.32 15.37
N LEU A 208 -2.11 -21.47 16.66
CA LEU A 208 -2.33 -22.72 17.36
C LEU A 208 -3.82 -22.88 17.60
N PHE A 209 -4.41 -23.91 17.00
CA PHE A 209 -5.76 -24.31 17.30
C PHE A 209 -5.74 -25.15 18.57
N VAL A 210 -6.55 -24.75 19.54
CA VAL A 210 -6.79 -25.53 20.76
C VAL A 210 -8.16 -26.21 20.69
N ASN A 211 -8.36 -27.30 21.43
CA ASN A 211 -9.63 -28.02 21.45
C ASN A 211 -10.17 -28.45 20.08
N THR A 212 -9.28 -28.88 19.20
CA THR A 212 -9.65 -29.32 17.85
C THR A 212 -10.49 -30.59 17.92
N ARG A 213 -11.67 -30.58 17.32
CA ARG A 213 -12.54 -31.76 17.13
C ARG A 213 -12.73 -31.99 15.64
N ILE A 214 -12.55 -33.23 15.21
CA ILE A 214 -12.84 -33.67 13.86
C ILE A 214 -14.10 -34.52 13.92
N SER A 215 -15.10 -34.17 13.12
CA SER A 215 -16.33 -34.95 12.98
C SER A 215 -16.62 -35.18 11.50
N GLU A 216 -17.11 -36.35 11.18
CA GLU A 216 -17.56 -36.70 9.84
C GLU A 216 -19.05 -36.31 9.69
N ARG A 217 -19.36 -35.61 8.59
CA ARG A 217 -20.74 -35.26 8.23
C ARG A 217 -20.93 -35.47 6.73
N ASN A 218 -21.76 -36.46 6.34
CA ASN A 218 -22.20 -36.63 4.95
C ASN A 218 -21.08 -36.59 3.91
N GLU A 219 -20.06 -37.40 4.02
CA GLU A 219 -18.88 -37.48 3.16
C GLU A 219 -17.88 -36.30 3.33
N ASP A 220 -18.20 -35.29 4.14
CA ASP A 220 -17.32 -34.20 4.48
C ASP A 220 -16.75 -34.31 5.91
N PHE A 221 -15.53 -33.84 6.09
CA PHE A 221 -14.93 -33.68 7.42
C PHE A 221 -15.18 -32.27 7.93
N CYS A 222 -15.81 -32.17 9.11
CA CYS A 222 -15.97 -30.92 9.83
C CYS A 222 -14.88 -30.80 10.90
N ILE A 223 -14.06 -29.79 10.82
CA ILE A 223 -13.06 -29.46 11.84
C ILE A 223 -13.59 -28.30 12.65
N THR A 224 -13.82 -28.53 13.93
CA THR A 224 -14.16 -27.48 14.89
C THR A 224 -12.94 -27.25 15.78
N ALA A 225 -12.46 -26.02 15.87
CA ALA A 225 -11.33 -25.67 16.68
C ALA A 225 -11.53 -24.30 17.31
N GLU A 226 -11.00 -24.11 18.50
CA GLU A 226 -10.85 -22.80 19.11
C GLU A 226 -9.51 -22.21 18.67
N SER A 227 -9.51 -20.97 18.20
CA SER A 227 -8.31 -20.27 17.82
C SER A 227 -7.83 -19.39 18.95
N ALA A 228 -6.53 -19.32 19.14
CA ALA A 228 -5.90 -18.33 20.03
C ALA A 228 -5.99 -16.90 19.44
N VAL A 229 -6.37 -16.77 18.16
CA VAL A 229 -6.54 -15.50 17.45
C VAL A 229 -8.00 -15.34 17.07
N SER A 230 -8.62 -14.21 17.45
CA SER A 230 -9.97 -13.86 17.01
C SER A 230 -9.94 -13.27 15.59
N LEU A 231 -10.88 -13.66 14.75
CA LEU A 231 -11.11 -13.08 13.42
C LEU A 231 -11.84 -11.74 13.51
#